data_283eae9215326ace93b5b7158b8975ce
#
_entry.id   283eae9215326ace93b5b7158b8975ce
#
_cell.length_a   1.000
_cell.length_b   1.000
_cell.length_c   1.000
_cell.angle_alpha   90.00
_cell.angle_beta   90.00
_cell.angle_gamma   90.00
#
_symmetry.space_group_name_H-M   'P 1'
#
loop_
_entity.id
_entity.type
_entity.pdbx_description
1 polymer ?
#
loop_
_entity_poly.entity_id
_entity_poly.type
_entity_poly.pdbx_seq_one_letter_code
_entity_poly.pdbx_strand_id
1 'polypeptide(L)'
;MPRGETVTLKSTHGRANVTLNGALSWPAREVITREADKITGIEMIAFFDQIEARYPLARTITLIMDNATDNRAAVVRERLATPGCRIRAIYLPPYAPNLNLIERLWRFFKGETLSNKHYPSFADFKAAIRGFFANLDRWKDALASLITKNFHLIQAEHIQIPTA
;
A
#
# COMPACT_ATOMS: atom_id res chain seq x y z
N MET A 1 0.74 -11.29 -6.20
CA MET A 1 1.11 -9.94 -6.68
C MET A 1 1.00 -8.96 -5.52
N PRO A 2 2.06 -8.26 -5.15
CA PRO A 2 1.97 -7.20 -4.16
C PRO A 2 1.17 -6.01 -4.69
N ARG A 3 0.42 -5.35 -3.79
CA ARG A 3 -0.33 -4.13 -4.08
C ARG A 3 0.16 -3.05 -3.16
N GLY A 4 0.58 -1.92 -3.72
CA GLY A 4 1.15 -0.80 -2.98
C GLY A 4 0.23 0.39 -2.89
N GLU A 5 0.21 1.04 -1.74
CA GLU A 5 -0.52 2.27 -1.46
C GLU A 5 0.10 3.05 -0.31
N THR A 6 -0.16 4.34 -0.32
CA THR A 6 0.27 5.29 0.71
C THR A 6 -0.90 5.73 1.57
N VAL A 7 -0.70 5.77 2.88
CA VAL A 7 -1.65 6.37 3.82
C VAL A 7 -0.96 7.38 4.72
N THR A 8 -1.57 8.54 4.90
CA THR A 8 -1.12 9.56 5.86
C THR A 8 -2.01 9.55 7.09
N LEU A 9 -1.38 9.46 8.25
CA LEU A 9 -2.01 9.38 9.56
C LEU A 9 -1.70 10.63 10.37
N LYS A 10 -2.74 11.28 10.89
CA LYS A 10 -2.61 12.48 11.73
C LYS A 10 -2.63 12.09 13.20
N SER A 11 -1.73 12.68 13.98
CA SER A 11 -1.72 12.57 15.43
C SER A 11 -2.88 13.38 16.05
N THR A 12 -3.35 12.95 17.21
CA THR A 12 -4.34 13.68 18.01
C THR A 12 -3.81 14.98 18.64
N HIS A 13 -2.48 15.15 18.71
CA HIS A 13 -1.79 16.29 19.34
C HIS A 13 -1.15 17.23 18.31
N GLY A 14 -1.89 17.69 17.30
CA GLY A 14 -1.46 18.77 16.45
C GLY A 14 -0.86 18.36 15.10
N ARG A 15 0.18 19.07 14.64
CA ARG A 15 0.67 19.06 13.25
C ARG A 15 1.53 17.86 12.84
N ALA A 16 1.79 16.92 13.74
CA ALA A 16 2.67 15.78 13.44
C ALA A 16 1.91 14.68 12.69
N ASN A 17 2.47 14.24 11.58
CA ASN A 17 1.90 13.21 10.72
C ASN A 17 2.88 12.04 10.59
N VAL A 18 2.36 10.85 10.38
CA VAL A 18 3.11 9.69 9.89
C VAL A 18 2.52 9.30 8.55
N THR A 19 3.35 9.20 7.55
CA THR A 19 2.95 8.69 6.24
C THR A 19 3.53 7.30 6.05
N LEU A 20 2.70 6.37 5.61
CA LEU A 20 3.09 4.97 5.39
C LEU A 20 2.91 4.61 3.92
N ASN A 21 3.96 4.09 3.31
CA ASN A 21 3.84 3.25 2.14
C ASN A 21 3.59 1.81 2.60
N GLY A 22 2.71 1.11 1.89
CA GLY A 22 2.47 -0.29 2.16
C GLY A 22 2.31 -1.11 0.90
N ALA A 23 2.72 -2.35 0.96
CA ALA A 23 2.47 -3.35 -0.06
C ALA A 23 1.92 -4.63 0.58
N LEU A 24 0.88 -5.19 -0.03
CA LEU A 24 0.28 -6.44 0.36
C LEU A 24 0.57 -7.51 -0.71
N SER A 25 1.29 -8.55 -0.32
CA SER A 25 1.57 -9.70 -1.18
C SER A 25 0.36 -10.63 -1.25
N TRP A 26 0.04 -11.10 -2.44
CA TRP A 26 -1.00 -12.09 -2.66
C TRP A 26 -0.42 -13.33 -3.37
N PRO A 27 -0.74 -14.54 -2.97
CA PRO A 27 -1.73 -14.96 -1.94
C PRO A 27 -1.17 -15.01 -0.52
N ALA A 28 0.12 -14.76 -0.30
CA ALA A 28 0.78 -14.93 0.99
C ALA A 28 0.22 -14.01 2.10
N ARG A 29 -0.47 -12.92 1.75
CA ARG A 29 -0.99 -11.89 2.68
C ARG A 29 0.10 -11.26 3.54
N GLU A 30 1.31 -11.24 3.04
CA GLU A 30 2.43 -10.60 3.68
C GLU A 30 2.37 -9.11 3.47
N VAL A 31 2.62 -8.33 4.51
CA VAL A 31 2.56 -6.87 4.45
C VAL A 31 3.96 -6.31 4.64
N ILE A 32 4.35 -5.41 3.74
CA ILE A 32 5.58 -4.64 3.85
C ILE A 32 5.16 -3.19 4.04
N THR A 33 5.69 -2.52 5.06
CA THR A 33 5.43 -1.10 5.31
C THR A 33 6.73 -0.31 5.40
N ARG A 34 6.65 0.96 5.00
CA ARG A 34 7.74 1.93 5.14
C ARG A 34 7.17 3.25 5.66
N GLU A 35 7.71 3.72 6.78
CA GLU A 35 7.40 5.05 7.32
C GLU A 35 8.21 6.13 6.61
N ALA A 36 7.58 7.27 6.35
CA ALA A 36 8.22 8.48 5.88
C ALA A 36 7.49 9.72 6.41
N ASP A 37 8.17 10.84 6.51
CA ASP A 37 7.51 12.11 6.86
C ASP A 37 6.61 12.59 5.71
N LYS A 38 7.08 12.38 4.49
CA LYS A 38 6.36 12.65 3.26
C LYS A 38 6.75 11.65 2.19
N ILE A 39 5.77 11.15 1.45
CA ILE A 39 6.06 10.32 0.29
C ILE A 39 6.49 11.20 -0.88
N THR A 40 7.59 10.83 -1.48
CA THR A 40 8.18 11.44 -2.66
C THR A 40 8.59 10.32 -3.62
N GLY A 41 8.93 10.67 -4.85
CA GLY A 41 9.48 9.68 -5.80
C GLY A 41 10.71 8.94 -5.25
N ILE A 42 11.57 9.64 -4.45
CA ILE A 42 12.73 9.02 -3.81
C ILE A 42 12.31 8.00 -2.75
N GLU A 43 11.34 8.32 -1.92
CA GLU A 43 10.79 7.38 -0.94
C GLU A 43 10.11 6.18 -1.61
N MET A 44 9.49 6.38 -2.77
CA MET A 44 8.95 5.29 -3.58
C MET A 44 10.05 4.37 -4.09
N ILE A 45 11.18 4.91 -4.54
CA ILE A 45 12.35 4.11 -4.96
C ILE A 45 12.88 3.29 -3.80
N ALA A 46 13.08 3.90 -2.63
CA ALA A 46 13.54 3.20 -1.44
C ALA A 46 12.55 2.10 -0.99
N PHE A 47 11.25 2.31 -1.21
CA PHE A 47 10.24 1.30 -0.95
C PHE A 47 10.31 0.15 -1.96
N PHE A 48 10.58 0.42 -3.23
CA PHE A 48 10.83 -0.61 -4.24
C PHE A 48 12.05 -1.46 -3.90
N ASP A 49 13.14 -0.84 -3.46
CA ASP A 49 14.34 -1.54 -3.03
C ASP A 49 14.05 -2.47 -1.83
N GLN A 50 13.24 -2.02 -0.88
CA GLN A 50 12.78 -2.83 0.25
C GLN A 50 11.94 -4.03 -0.22
N ILE A 51 11.04 -3.84 -1.18
CA ILE A 51 10.24 -4.92 -1.76
C ILE A 51 11.14 -5.93 -2.50
N GLU A 52 12.09 -5.45 -3.31
CA GLU A 52 13.02 -6.33 -4.02
C GLU A 52 13.90 -7.13 -3.06
N ALA A 53 14.37 -6.51 -1.97
CA ALA A 53 15.16 -7.18 -0.92
C ALA A 53 14.33 -8.25 -0.20
N ARG A 54 13.03 -8.03 -0.01
CA ARG A 54 12.13 -9.00 0.64
C ARG A 54 11.92 -10.26 -0.21
N TYR A 55 12.01 -10.13 -1.53
CA TYR A 55 11.81 -11.25 -2.47
C TYR A 55 13.07 -11.47 -3.35
N PRO A 56 14.20 -11.89 -2.78
CA PRO A 56 15.48 -11.98 -3.50
C PRO A 56 15.47 -12.99 -4.65
N LEU A 57 14.65 -14.04 -4.55
CA LEU A 57 14.56 -15.10 -5.55
C LEU A 57 13.51 -14.82 -6.65
N ALA A 58 12.71 -13.79 -6.51
CA ALA A 58 11.72 -13.43 -7.51
C ALA A 58 12.38 -12.83 -8.74
N ARG A 59 12.17 -13.41 -9.91
CA ARG A 59 12.65 -12.86 -11.18
C ARG A 59 11.89 -11.59 -11.58
N THR A 60 10.61 -11.54 -11.25
CA THR A 60 9.74 -10.39 -11.51
C THR A 60 8.76 -10.22 -10.36
N ILE A 61 8.59 -8.99 -9.91
CA ILE A 61 7.63 -8.61 -8.88
C ILE A 61 6.61 -7.68 -9.53
N THR A 62 5.40 -8.18 -9.77
CA THR A 62 4.33 -7.34 -10.30
C THR A 62 3.71 -6.55 -9.15
N LEU A 63 3.84 -5.23 -9.21
CA LEU A 63 3.30 -4.31 -8.21
C LEU A 63 2.10 -3.56 -8.80
N ILE A 64 0.91 -3.80 -8.24
CA ILE A 64 -0.30 -3.07 -8.61
C ILE A 64 -0.38 -1.83 -7.73
N MET A 65 -0.46 -0.66 -8.34
CA MET A 65 -0.42 0.63 -7.67
C MET A 65 -1.59 1.51 -8.10
N ASP A 66 -1.96 2.46 -7.27
CA ASP A 66 -2.87 3.53 -7.66
C ASP A 66 -2.19 4.55 -8.59
N ASN A 67 -2.97 5.52 -9.06
CA ASN A 67 -2.51 6.57 -9.96
C ASN A 67 -2.00 7.82 -9.21
N ALA A 68 -1.54 7.70 -7.96
CA ALA A 68 -0.99 8.84 -7.22
C ALA A 68 0.18 9.48 -7.98
N THR A 69 0.29 10.80 -7.85
CA THR A 69 1.30 11.62 -8.56
C THR A 69 2.72 11.14 -8.26
N ASP A 70 3.00 10.80 -7.00
CA ASP A 70 4.32 10.34 -6.57
C ASP A 70 4.68 8.99 -7.20
N ASN A 71 3.69 8.12 -7.44
CA ASN A 71 3.86 6.85 -8.12
C ASN A 71 4.22 7.01 -9.61
N ARG A 72 3.91 8.16 -10.20
CA ARG A 72 4.19 8.51 -11.60
C ARG A 72 5.32 9.53 -11.77
N ALA A 73 6.02 9.88 -10.72
CA ALA A 73 7.15 10.80 -10.78
C ALA A 73 8.21 10.34 -11.79
N ALA A 74 8.91 11.29 -12.42
CA ALA A 74 9.94 10.97 -13.42
C ALA A 74 11.00 10.00 -12.88
N VAL A 75 11.50 10.26 -11.67
CA VAL A 75 12.50 9.42 -11.01
C VAL A 75 12.00 7.97 -10.77
N VAL A 76 10.72 7.79 -10.51
CA VAL A 76 10.10 6.47 -10.35
C VAL A 76 10.08 5.73 -11.70
N ARG A 77 9.71 6.42 -12.76
CA ARG A 77 9.73 5.85 -14.12
C ARG A 77 11.13 5.46 -14.56
N GLU A 78 12.12 6.31 -14.29
CA GLU A 78 13.53 6.03 -14.56
C GLU A 78 14.00 4.79 -13.78
N ARG A 79 13.66 4.69 -12.47
CA ARG A 79 14.00 3.52 -11.66
C ARG A 79 13.38 2.23 -12.21
N LEU A 80 12.11 2.28 -12.64
CA LEU A 80 11.42 1.12 -13.23
C LEU A 80 12.00 0.72 -14.60
N ALA A 81 12.58 1.66 -15.33
CA ALA A 81 13.23 1.42 -16.61
C ALA A 81 14.70 0.98 -16.49
N THR A 82 15.28 1.05 -15.29
CA THR A 82 16.69 0.69 -15.06
C THR A 82 16.92 -0.81 -15.34
N PRO A 83 17.98 -1.18 -16.10
CA PRO A 83 18.34 -2.58 -16.27
C PRO A 83 18.53 -3.30 -14.93
N GLY A 84 17.98 -4.50 -14.79
CA GLY A 84 18.00 -5.27 -13.54
C GLY A 84 16.89 -4.95 -12.55
N CYS A 85 16.04 -3.94 -12.77
CA CYS A 85 14.83 -3.72 -12.00
C CYS A 85 13.87 -4.90 -12.16
N ARG A 86 13.50 -5.52 -11.04
CA ARG A 86 12.58 -6.67 -11.03
C ARG A 86 11.12 -6.27 -10.82
N ILE A 87 10.86 -4.98 -10.54
CA ILE A 87 9.49 -4.48 -10.34
C ILE A 87 8.86 -4.15 -11.69
N ARG A 88 7.68 -4.73 -11.90
CA ARG A 88 6.76 -4.38 -12.99
C ARG A 88 5.54 -3.68 -12.41
N ALA A 89 5.46 -2.36 -12.59
CA ALA A 89 4.33 -1.57 -12.14
C ALA A 89 3.11 -1.76 -13.07
N ILE A 90 1.95 -1.98 -12.46
CA ILE A 90 0.64 -1.96 -13.13
C ILE A 90 -0.21 -0.94 -12.39
N TYR A 91 -0.64 0.10 -13.09
CA TYR A 91 -1.48 1.14 -12.49
C TYR A 91 -2.95 0.77 -12.60
N LEU A 92 -3.68 0.94 -11.49
CA LEU A 92 -5.13 0.73 -11.48
C LEU A 92 -5.83 1.80 -12.32
N PRO A 93 -6.98 1.47 -12.93
CA PRO A 93 -7.81 2.48 -13.58
C PRO A 93 -8.20 3.59 -12.60
N PRO A 94 -8.40 4.82 -13.08
CA PRO A 94 -8.99 5.87 -12.27
C PRO A 94 -10.33 5.41 -11.66
N TYR A 95 -10.60 5.87 -10.43
CA TYR A 95 -11.86 5.58 -9.71
C TYR A 95 -12.15 4.11 -9.40
N ALA A 96 -11.14 3.26 -9.33
CA ALA A 96 -11.28 1.85 -8.96
C ALA A 96 -10.59 1.47 -7.62
N PRO A 97 -10.81 2.21 -6.51
CA PRO A 97 -10.16 1.94 -5.23
C PRO A 97 -10.56 0.57 -4.65
N ASN A 98 -11.78 0.10 -4.94
CA ASN A 98 -12.27 -1.21 -4.53
C ASN A 98 -11.44 -2.38 -5.08
N LEU A 99 -10.67 -2.17 -6.14
CA LEU A 99 -9.74 -3.17 -6.68
C LEU A 99 -8.42 -3.23 -5.90
N ASN A 100 -8.15 -2.26 -5.02
CA ASN A 100 -6.94 -2.25 -4.21
C ASN A 100 -7.17 -2.95 -2.87
N LEU A 101 -6.66 -4.18 -2.73
CA LEU A 101 -6.86 -4.98 -1.51
C LEU A 101 -6.22 -4.35 -0.27
N ILE A 102 -5.16 -3.58 -0.43
CA ILE A 102 -4.48 -2.93 0.71
C ILE A 102 -5.35 -1.83 1.34
N GLU A 103 -6.30 -1.25 0.60
CA GLU A 103 -7.29 -0.33 1.15
C GLU A 103 -8.09 -0.95 2.30
N ARG A 104 -8.42 -2.24 2.18
CA ARG A 104 -9.12 -2.97 3.22
C ARG A 104 -8.25 -3.14 4.46
N LEU A 105 -6.94 -3.40 4.27
CA LEU A 105 -5.97 -3.44 5.36
C LEU A 105 -5.87 -2.07 6.05
N TRP A 106 -5.77 -0.98 5.30
CA TRP A 106 -5.70 0.37 5.85
C TRP A 106 -6.94 0.73 6.65
N ARG A 107 -8.11 0.36 6.17
CA ARG A 107 -9.38 0.58 6.90
C ARG A 107 -9.40 -0.20 8.22
N PHE A 108 -9.03 -1.47 8.19
CA PHE A 108 -8.94 -2.31 9.38
C PHE A 108 -7.92 -1.75 10.37
N PHE A 109 -6.72 -1.45 9.92
CA PHE A 109 -5.67 -0.86 10.73
C PHE A 109 -6.13 0.43 11.41
N LYS A 110 -6.76 1.35 10.66
CA LYS A 110 -7.30 2.59 11.23
C LYS A 110 -8.36 2.31 12.29
N GLY A 111 -9.24 1.35 12.06
CA GLY A 111 -10.24 0.93 13.04
C GLY A 111 -9.61 0.43 14.34
N GLU A 112 -8.65 -0.48 14.22
CA GLU A 112 -8.02 -1.14 15.38
C GLU A 112 -7.02 -0.23 16.13
N THR A 113 -6.35 0.68 15.44
CA THR A 113 -5.24 1.44 16.03
C THR A 113 -5.57 2.90 16.28
N LEU A 114 -6.45 3.51 15.49
CA LEU A 114 -6.68 4.96 15.55
C LEU A 114 -8.07 5.35 16.03
N SER A 115 -9.11 4.61 15.65
CA SER A 115 -10.48 4.96 15.99
C SER A 115 -10.70 4.88 17.51
N ASN A 116 -11.19 5.98 18.10
CA ASN A 116 -11.45 6.10 19.53
C ASN A 116 -10.23 5.83 20.44
N LYS A 117 -9.02 6.00 19.92
CA LYS A 117 -7.77 5.89 20.67
C LYS A 117 -7.17 7.27 20.89
N HIS A 118 -6.73 7.52 22.11
CA HIS A 118 -5.97 8.70 22.48
C HIS A 118 -4.53 8.29 22.77
N TYR A 119 -3.56 8.98 22.20
CA TYR A 119 -2.15 8.73 22.42
C TYR A 119 -1.54 9.96 23.15
N PRO A 120 -0.97 9.78 24.35
CA PRO A 120 -0.42 10.89 25.13
C PRO A 120 0.71 11.63 24.43
N SER A 121 1.48 10.94 23.59
CA SER A 121 2.57 11.53 22.82
C SER A 121 2.59 11.05 21.38
N PHE A 122 3.34 11.78 20.52
CA PHE A 122 3.58 11.34 19.15
C PHE A 122 4.42 10.06 19.10
N ALA A 123 5.29 9.85 20.08
CA ALA A 123 6.07 8.60 20.20
C ALA A 123 5.15 7.40 20.46
N ASP A 124 4.16 7.54 21.36
CA ASP A 124 3.17 6.48 21.65
C ASP A 124 2.32 6.18 20.42
N PHE A 125 1.93 7.21 19.69
CA PHE A 125 1.23 7.07 18.42
C PHE A 125 2.02 6.26 17.40
N LYS A 126 3.32 6.59 17.20
CA LYS A 126 4.20 5.82 16.31
C LYS A 126 4.43 4.39 16.80
N ALA A 127 4.58 4.21 18.10
CA ALA A 127 4.74 2.88 18.72
C ALA A 127 3.51 1.99 18.47
N ALA A 128 2.30 2.55 18.57
CA ALA A 128 1.06 1.83 18.28
C ALA A 128 0.98 1.39 16.81
N ILE A 129 1.36 2.27 15.86
CA ILE A 129 1.44 1.95 14.44
C ILE A 129 2.40 0.79 14.20
N ARG A 130 3.63 0.90 14.70
CA ARG A 130 4.66 -0.13 14.55
C ARG A 130 4.26 -1.44 15.21
N GLY A 131 3.63 -1.36 16.39
CA GLY A 131 3.13 -2.51 17.13
C GLY A 131 2.05 -3.28 16.37
N PHE A 132 1.17 -2.60 15.66
CA PHE A 132 0.18 -3.25 14.81
C PHE A 132 0.85 -4.06 13.69
N PHE A 133 1.76 -3.45 12.92
CA PHE A 133 2.42 -4.12 11.80
C PHE A 133 3.42 -5.19 12.23
N ALA A 134 4.05 -5.05 13.39
CA ALA A 134 4.93 -6.07 13.96
C ALA A 134 4.18 -7.32 14.45
N ASN A 135 2.87 -7.19 14.74
CA ASN A 135 2.06 -8.26 15.33
C ASN A 135 0.85 -8.62 14.46
N LEU A 136 1.00 -8.60 13.14
CA LEU A 136 -0.08 -8.92 12.19
C LEU A 136 -0.65 -10.33 12.37
N ASP A 137 0.12 -11.27 12.90
CA ASP A 137 -0.33 -12.63 13.20
C ASP A 137 -1.53 -12.67 14.16
N ARG A 138 -1.65 -11.68 15.06
CA ARG A 138 -2.82 -11.54 15.95
C ARG A 138 -4.12 -11.32 15.19
N TRP A 139 -4.03 -10.80 13.98
CA TRP A 139 -5.15 -10.41 13.13
C TRP A 139 -5.34 -11.34 11.94
N LYS A 140 -4.63 -12.47 11.92
CA LYS A 140 -4.56 -13.39 10.79
C LYS A 140 -5.94 -13.81 10.28
N ASP A 141 -6.85 -14.19 11.18
CA ASP A 141 -8.19 -14.65 10.81
C ASP A 141 -9.08 -13.50 10.32
N ALA A 142 -9.02 -12.34 10.99
CA ALA A 142 -9.71 -11.14 10.56
C ALA A 142 -9.23 -10.68 9.18
N LEU A 143 -7.91 -10.65 8.98
CA LEU A 143 -7.32 -10.29 7.69
C LEU A 143 -7.63 -11.33 6.60
N ALA A 144 -7.69 -12.61 6.94
CA ALA A 144 -8.09 -13.66 6.00
C ALA A 144 -9.52 -13.47 5.48
N SER A 145 -10.41 -13.00 6.35
CA SER A 145 -11.80 -12.69 6.00
C SER A 145 -11.92 -11.40 5.16
N LEU A 146 -11.15 -10.37 5.51
CA LEU A 146 -11.21 -9.06 4.86
C LEU A 146 -10.50 -9.02 3.51
N ILE A 147 -9.33 -9.67 3.43
CA ILE A 147 -8.49 -9.68 2.22
C ILE A 147 -8.87 -10.90 1.40
N THR A 148 -9.98 -10.81 0.69
CA THR A 148 -10.49 -11.84 -0.21
C THR A 148 -10.50 -11.35 -1.65
N LYS A 149 -10.51 -12.28 -2.62
CA LYS A 149 -10.66 -11.96 -4.06
C LYS A 149 -12.09 -11.55 -4.45
N ASN A 150 -13.01 -11.48 -3.50
CA ASN A 150 -14.38 -11.07 -3.79
C ASN A 150 -14.42 -9.58 -4.11
N PHE A 151 -14.18 -9.28 -5.37
CA PHE A 151 -14.42 -7.97 -5.96
C PHE A 151 -15.85 -7.93 -6.46
N HIS A 152 -16.59 -6.87 -6.16
CA HIS A 152 -17.76 -6.54 -6.96
C HIS A 152 -17.24 -6.16 -8.36
N LEU A 153 -17.23 -7.13 -9.26
CA LEU A 153 -17.05 -6.85 -10.68
C LEU A 153 -18.31 -6.11 -11.12
N ILE A 154 -18.21 -4.83 -11.36
CA ILE A 154 -19.20 -4.12 -12.16
C ILE A 154 -19.06 -4.75 -13.54
N GLN A 155 -20.05 -5.52 -13.95
CA GLN A 155 -20.06 -6.11 -15.28
C GLN A 155 -19.94 -4.97 -16.28
N ALA A 156 -18.97 -5.09 -17.19
CA ALA A 156 -18.69 -4.12 -18.23
C ALA A 156 -19.72 -4.24 -19.38
N GLU A 157 -21.01 -4.25 -19.08
CA GLU A 157 -22.06 -4.37 -20.09
C GLU A 157 -22.32 -3.06 -20.86
N HIS A 158 -21.60 -1.98 -20.57
CA HIS A 158 -21.84 -0.68 -21.22
C HIS A 158 -20.55 0.06 -21.62
N ILE A 159 -19.49 -0.65 -22.01
CA ILE A 159 -18.41 0.01 -22.75
C ILE A 159 -18.74 -0.13 -24.24
N GLN A 160 -19.53 0.78 -24.76
CA GLN A 160 -19.54 1.03 -26.20
C GLN A 160 -18.17 1.62 -26.57
N ILE A 161 -17.35 0.84 -27.25
CA ILE A 161 -16.16 1.33 -27.93
C ILE A 161 -16.66 2.13 -29.13
N PRO A 162 -16.36 3.45 -29.23
CA PRO A 162 -16.65 4.18 -30.45
C PRO A 162 -15.82 3.55 -31.58
N THR A 163 -16.48 2.95 -32.50
CA THR A 163 -15.87 2.60 -33.79
C THR A 163 -15.54 3.87 -34.54
N ALA A 164 -14.26 4.01 -34.92
CA ALA A 164 -13.75 5.09 -35.76
C ALA A 164 -14.41 5.12 -37.16
#